data_60e2b27366671eb8ea914ac23001aada
#
_entry.id   60e2b27366671eb8ea914ac23001aada
#
_cell.length_a   1.000
_cell.length_b   1.000
_cell.length_c   1.000
_cell.angle_alpha   90.00
_cell.angle_beta   90.00
_cell.angle_gamma   90.00
#
_symmetry.space_group_name_H-M   'P 1'
#
loop_
_entity.id
_entity.type
_entity.pdbx_description
1 polymer ?
#
loop_
_entity_poly.entity_id
_entity_poly.type
_entity_poly.pdbx_seq_one_letter_code
_entity_poly.pdbx_strand_id
1 'polypeptide(L)'
;MPREQIVVQLPVTESTDFNMLLYVEETLFRSFPRNDLAEVERHEFSDGRFNLFIIPRGPRAPVIERILAALKLRGVDSTALIAARPEDHGPYTVVWPEHHGSNFTL
;
A
#
# COMPACT_ATOMS: atom_id res chain seq x y z
N MET A 1 12.55 -18.16 3.78
CA MET A 1 11.46 -17.96 2.81
C MET A 1 11.48 -16.51 2.33
N PRO A 2 11.45 -16.27 1.04
CA PRO A 2 11.36 -14.91 0.53
C PRO A 2 10.04 -14.27 0.96
N ARG A 3 10.11 -12.99 1.27
CA ARG A 3 8.93 -12.20 1.64
C ARG A 3 8.66 -11.20 0.55
N GLU A 4 7.43 -11.17 0.06
CA GLU A 4 7.02 -10.09 -0.83
C GLU A 4 7.04 -8.77 -0.08
N GLN A 5 7.24 -7.69 -0.81
CA GLN A 5 7.02 -6.35 -0.31
C GLN A 5 5.88 -5.74 -1.11
N ILE A 6 4.89 -5.24 -0.41
CA ILE A 6 3.75 -4.55 -1.03
C ILE A 6 3.90 -3.06 -0.73
N VAL A 7 3.65 -2.23 -1.73
CA VAL A 7 3.64 -0.77 -1.55
C VAL A 7 2.25 -0.25 -1.90
N VAL A 8 1.68 0.51 -0.98
CA VAL A 8 0.47 1.28 -1.24
C VAL A 8 0.90 2.72 -1.48
N GLN A 9 0.66 3.22 -2.67
CA GLN A 9 1.08 4.57 -3.06
C GLN A 9 -0.12 5.48 -3.23
N LEU A 10 -0.05 6.66 -2.62
CA LEU A 10 -1.07 7.68 -2.71
C LEU A 10 -0.42 9.01 -3.11
N PRO A 11 -1.06 9.80 -3.96
CA PRO A 11 -0.56 11.14 -4.25
C PRO A 11 -0.81 12.06 -3.05
N VAL A 12 0.14 12.95 -2.79
CA VAL A 12 -0.03 14.01 -1.78
C VAL A 12 -0.71 15.19 -2.48
N THR A 13 -1.91 15.53 -2.07
CA THR A 13 -2.72 16.60 -2.66
C THR A 13 -3.36 17.45 -1.55
N GLU A 14 -4.09 18.49 -1.94
CA GLU A 14 -4.83 19.28 -0.95
C GLU A 14 -5.89 18.45 -0.23
N SER A 15 -6.57 17.56 -0.95
CA SER A 15 -7.60 16.70 -0.35
C SER A 15 -7.04 15.45 0.30
N THR A 16 -5.81 15.07 -0.06
CA THR A 16 -5.11 13.94 0.55
C THR A 16 -3.81 14.46 1.14
N ASP A 17 -3.96 15.24 2.21
CA ASP A 17 -2.84 15.87 2.89
C ASP A 17 -2.17 14.92 3.89
N PHE A 18 -1.15 15.42 4.57
CA PHE A 18 -0.37 14.65 5.52
C PHE A 18 -1.25 13.98 6.59
N ASN A 19 -2.23 14.72 7.12
CA ASN A 19 -3.11 14.18 8.16
C ASN A 19 -3.96 13.02 7.62
N MET A 20 -4.50 13.15 6.42
CA MET A 20 -5.28 12.10 5.80
C MET A 20 -4.41 10.86 5.57
N LEU A 21 -3.17 11.05 5.11
CA LEU A 21 -2.25 9.94 4.85
C LEU A 21 -1.91 9.19 6.14
N LEU A 22 -1.73 9.90 7.25
CA LEU A 22 -1.52 9.25 8.55
C LEU A 22 -2.75 8.48 9.01
N TYR A 23 -3.95 8.98 8.72
CA TYR A 23 -5.19 8.23 9.01
C TYR A 23 -5.28 6.95 8.19
N VAL A 24 -4.86 7.01 6.91
CA VAL A 24 -4.81 5.82 6.07
C VAL A 24 -3.85 4.79 6.66
N GLU A 25 -2.66 5.23 7.05
CA GLU A 25 -1.67 4.35 7.66
C GLU A 25 -2.22 3.70 8.93
N GLU A 26 -2.85 4.49 9.81
CA GLU A 26 -3.44 3.96 11.04
C GLU A 26 -4.56 2.96 10.73
N THR A 27 -5.39 3.24 9.74
CA THR A 27 -6.46 2.34 9.34
C THR A 27 -5.90 1.02 8.84
N LEU A 28 -4.83 1.07 8.04
CA LEU A 28 -4.15 -0.13 7.56
C LEU A 28 -3.51 -0.90 8.72
N PHE A 29 -2.87 -0.19 9.63
CA PHE A 29 -2.27 -0.82 10.81
C PHE A 29 -3.31 -1.61 11.61
N ARG A 30 -4.50 -1.03 11.80
CA ARG A 30 -5.61 -1.69 12.52
C ARG A 30 -6.24 -2.82 11.71
N SER A 31 -6.08 -2.81 10.40
CA SER A 31 -6.61 -3.86 9.52
C SER A 31 -5.85 -5.17 9.65
N PHE A 32 -4.66 -5.14 10.23
CA PHE A 32 -3.82 -6.33 10.44
C PHE A 32 -3.48 -6.47 11.92
N PRO A 33 -4.48 -6.80 12.76
CA PRO A 33 -4.24 -6.92 14.21
C PRO A 33 -3.23 -8.02 14.48
N ARG A 34 -2.29 -7.73 15.38
CA ARG A 34 -1.22 -8.65 15.75
C ARG A 34 -0.36 -9.07 14.56
N ASN A 35 -0.37 -8.29 13.48
CA ASN A 35 0.36 -8.61 12.25
C ASN A 35 0.01 -10.02 11.73
N ASP A 36 -1.28 -10.38 11.78
CA ASP A 36 -1.72 -11.74 11.47
C ASP A 36 -1.56 -12.11 9.99
N LEU A 37 -1.96 -11.23 9.08
CA LEU A 37 -1.84 -11.43 7.64
C LEU A 37 -0.67 -10.67 7.03
N ALA A 38 -0.30 -9.57 7.64
CA ALA A 38 0.74 -8.68 7.12
C ALA A 38 1.23 -7.75 8.20
N GLU A 39 2.37 -7.15 7.97
CA GLU A 39 2.96 -6.15 8.85
C GLU A 39 3.08 -4.84 8.09
N VAL A 40 2.57 -3.76 8.66
CA VAL A 40 2.80 -2.41 8.13
C VAL A 40 4.18 -1.99 8.61
N GLU A 41 5.13 -1.92 7.68
CA GLU A 41 6.54 -1.72 8.02
C GLU A 41 6.89 -0.26 8.27
N ARG A 42 6.63 0.60 7.28
CA ARG A 42 6.96 2.01 7.36
C ARG A 42 6.31 2.78 6.22
N HIS A 43 6.44 4.10 6.27
CA HIS A 43 6.07 4.95 5.14
C HIS A 43 7.24 5.83 4.74
N GLU A 44 7.21 6.31 3.49
CA GLU A 44 8.18 7.25 2.97
C GLU A 44 7.48 8.24 2.04
N PHE A 45 7.95 9.49 2.03
CA PHE A 45 7.52 10.49 1.07
C PHE A 45 8.59 10.66 0.00
N SER A 46 8.16 10.73 -1.26
CA SER A 46 9.06 10.91 -2.39
C SER A 46 8.32 11.60 -3.53
N ASP A 47 8.79 12.77 -3.93
CA ASP A 47 8.27 13.51 -5.10
C ASP A 47 6.74 13.64 -5.12
N GLY A 48 6.15 14.05 -4.00
CA GLY A 48 4.70 14.23 -3.92
C GLY A 48 3.92 12.93 -3.82
N ARG A 49 4.57 11.83 -3.51
CA ARG A 49 3.96 10.53 -3.31
C ARG A 49 4.18 10.04 -1.89
N PHE A 50 3.16 9.41 -1.34
CA PHE A 50 3.23 8.73 -0.05
C PHE A 50 3.27 7.23 -0.33
N ASN A 51 4.34 6.58 0.08
CA ASN A 51 4.55 5.15 -0.12
C ASN A 51 4.49 4.44 1.23
N LEU A 52 3.57 3.51 1.37
CA LEU A 52 3.40 2.73 2.58
C LEU A 52 3.81 1.29 2.29
N PHE A 53 4.80 0.80 3.05
CA PHE A 53 5.41 -0.52 2.83
C PHE A 53 4.77 -1.55 3.75
N ILE A 54 4.31 -2.64 3.16
CA ILE A 54 3.60 -3.72 3.85
C ILE A 54 4.27 -5.05 3.50
N ILE A 55 4.52 -5.85 4.51
CA ILE A 55 5.13 -7.17 4.35
C ILE A 55 4.06 -8.24 4.60
N PRO A 56 3.58 -8.96 3.57
CA PRO A 56 2.61 -10.02 3.78
C PRO A 56 3.25 -11.21 4.47
N ARG A 57 2.46 -11.89 5.32
CA ARG A 57 2.92 -13.07 6.04
C ARG A 57 2.41 -14.37 5.40
N GLY A 58 1.68 -14.26 4.31
CA GLY A 58 1.12 -15.39 3.61
C GLY A 58 0.66 -14.96 2.23
N PRO A 59 -0.40 -15.58 1.69
CA PRO A 59 -0.88 -15.25 0.36
C PRO A 59 -1.23 -13.77 0.23
N ARG A 60 -0.92 -13.22 -0.92
CA ARG A 60 -1.14 -11.80 -1.24
C ARG A 60 -2.63 -11.43 -1.28
N ALA A 61 -3.49 -12.31 -1.82
CA ALA A 61 -4.87 -11.94 -2.11
C ALA A 61 -5.64 -11.41 -0.91
N PRO A 62 -5.67 -12.07 0.27
CA PRO A 62 -6.40 -11.51 1.41
C PRO A 62 -5.78 -10.21 1.94
N VAL A 63 -4.48 -10.02 1.78
CA VAL A 63 -3.82 -8.77 2.18
C VAL A 63 -4.30 -7.64 1.29
N ILE A 64 -4.32 -7.85 -0.03
CA ILE A 64 -4.80 -6.84 -0.98
C ILE A 64 -6.26 -6.49 -0.72
N GLU A 65 -7.11 -7.47 -0.43
CA GLU A 65 -8.51 -7.22 -0.12
C GLU A 65 -8.67 -6.31 1.11
N ARG A 66 -7.90 -6.56 2.16
CA ARG A 66 -7.95 -5.71 3.37
C ARG A 66 -7.43 -4.31 3.11
N ILE A 67 -6.37 -4.19 2.32
CA ILE A 67 -5.84 -2.89 1.92
C ILE A 67 -6.91 -2.09 1.19
N LEU A 68 -7.56 -2.71 0.20
CA LEU A 68 -8.61 -2.03 -0.58
C LEU A 68 -9.78 -1.61 0.29
N ALA A 69 -10.20 -2.46 1.23
CA ALA A 69 -11.27 -2.12 2.15
C ALA A 69 -10.91 -0.89 3.00
N ALA A 70 -9.68 -0.84 3.49
CA ALA A 70 -9.20 0.30 4.29
C ALA A 70 -9.15 1.58 3.45
N LEU A 71 -8.66 1.48 2.21
CA LEU A 71 -8.61 2.63 1.30
C LEU A 71 -10.00 3.15 0.96
N LYS A 72 -10.95 2.26 0.72
CA LYS A 72 -12.34 2.63 0.45
C LYS A 72 -12.97 3.32 1.66
N LEU A 73 -12.67 2.83 2.84
CA LEU A 73 -13.17 3.44 4.08
C LEU A 73 -12.74 4.89 4.21
N ARG A 74 -11.55 5.22 3.72
CA ARG A 74 -11.00 6.57 3.75
C ARG A 74 -11.26 7.36 2.47
N GLY A 75 -11.90 6.74 1.47
CA GLY A 75 -12.25 7.40 0.22
C GLY A 75 -11.06 7.69 -0.70
N VAL A 76 -9.97 6.95 -0.57
CA VAL A 76 -8.75 7.18 -1.35
C VAL A 76 -8.41 6.04 -2.32
N ASP A 77 -9.28 5.06 -2.44
CA ASP A 77 -9.04 3.90 -3.30
C ASP A 77 -8.91 4.28 -4.77
N SER A 78 -9.64 5.28 -5.23
CA SER A 78 -9.64 5.68 -6.64
C SER A 78 -8.31 6.29 -7.10
N THR A 79 -7.50 6.81 -6.18
CA THR A 79 -6.21 7.43 -6.51
C THR A 79 -5.03 6.57 -6.12
N ALA A 80 -5.27 5.45 -5.47
CA ALA A 80 -4.21 4.59 -4.94
C ALA A 80 -3.64 3.68 -6.01
N LEU A 81 -2.34 3.38 -5.87
CA LEU A 81 -1.68 2.30 -6.59
C LEU A 81 -1.18 1.29 -5.56
N ILE A 82 -1.34 0.02 -5.87
CA ILE A 82 -0.79 -1.05 -5.05
C ILE A 82 0.16 -1.85 -5.93
N ALA A 83 1.40 -1.97 -5.52
CA ALA A 83 2.42 -2.71 -6.25
C ALA A 83 3.09 -3.72 -5.35
N ALA A 84 3.67 -4.73 -5.94
CA ALA A 84 4.37 -5.78 -5.20
C ALA A 84 5.66 -6.16 -5.90
N ARG A 85 6.63 -6.63 -5.12
CA ARG A 85 7.87 -7.20 -5.64
C ARG A 85 8.29 -8.37 -4.76
N PRO A 86 9.08 -9.31 -5.33
CA PRO A 86 9.63 -10.38 -4.50
C PRO A 86 10.68 -9.81 -3.55
N GLU A 87 10.55 -10.13 -2.27
CA GLU A 87 11.46 -9.69 -1.22
C GLU A 87 11.57 -8.15 -1.17
N ASP A 88 12.76 -7.62 -0.91
CA ASP A 88 13.01 -6.18 -0.83
C ASP A 88 13.81 -5.66 -2.01
N HIS A 89 13.84 -6.41 -3.09
CA HIS A 89 14.57 -6.04 -4.29
C HIS A 89 13.82 -6.51 -5.54
N GLY A 90 14.30 -6.07 -6.70
CA GLY A 90 13.67 -6.40 -7.96
C GLY A 90 12.61 -5.39 -8.36
N PRO A 91 12.04 -5.54 -9.55
CA PRO A 91 11.05 -4.59 -10.06
C PRO A 91 9.70 -4.78 -9.38
N TYR A 92 8.99 -3.66 -9.17
CA TYR A 92 7.61 -3.68 -8.72
C TYR A 92 6.66 -4.00 -9.87
N THR A 93 5.62 -4.76 -9.55
CA THR A 93 4.52 -5.01 -10.47
C THR A 93 3.26 -4.42 -9.86
N VAL A 94 2.55 -3.56 -10.60
CA VAL A 94 1.31 -2.98 -10.12
C VAL A 94 0.22 -4.06 -10.13
N VAL A 95 -0.41 -4.26 -8.97
CA VAL A 95 -1.48 -5.25 -8.81
C VAL A 95 -2.85 -4.58 -8.66
N TRP A 96 -2.87 -3.27 -8.41
CA TRP A 96 -4.10 -2.48 -8.34
C TRP A 96 -3.81 -1.05 -8.77
N PRO A 97 -4.65 -0.42 -9.60
CA PRO A 97 -5.76 -1.08 -10.32
C PRO A 97 -5.25 -2.06 -11.36
N GLU A 98 -6.08 -3.00 -11.73
CA GLU A 98 -5.74 -3.92 -12.81
C GLU A 98 -5.56 -3.14 -14.12
N HIS A 99 -4.71 -3.64 -14.98
CA HIS A 99 -4.44 -3.04 -16.30
C HIS A 99 -3.82 -1.63 -16.22
N HIS A 100 -3.10 -1.34 -15.13
CA HIS A 100 -2.37 -0.09 -15.03
C HIS A 100 -1.28 -0.03 -16.10
N GLY A 101 -1.36 0.95 -17.01
CA GLY A 101 -0.51 1.02 -18.18
C GLY A 101 0.77 1.83 -18.02
N SER A 102 1.02 2.41 -16.85
CA SER A 102 2.20 3.25 -16.60
C SER A 102 3.25 2.54 -15.75
N ASN A 103 4.48 2.98 -15.85
CA ASN A 103 5.54 2.50 -14.98
C ASN A 103 5.29 2.94 -13.54
N PHE A 104 5.60 2.08 -12.60
CA PHE A 104 5.51 2.38 -11.18
C PHE A 104 6.84 2.94 -10.67
N THR A 105 6.78 4.06 -9.96
CA THR A 105 7.95 4.70 -9.34
C THR A 105 7.59 5.12 -7.92
N LEU A 106 8.43 4.78 -6.97
CA LEU A 106 8.23 5.17 -5.57
C LEU A 106 8.27 6.68 -5.35
#